data_414577e95ac53e30c5080136549b04a8
#
_entry.id   414577e95ac53e30c5080136549b04a8
#
_cell.length_a   1.000
_cell.length_b   1.000
_cell.length_c   1.000
_cell.angle_alpha   90.00
_cell.angle_beta   90.00
_cell.angle_gamma   90.00
#
_symmetry.space_group_name_H-M   'P 1'
#
loop_
_entity.id
_entity.type
_entity.pdbx_description
1 polymer ?
#
loop_
_entity_poly.entity_id
_entity_poly.type
_entity_poly.pdbx_seq_one_letter_code
_entity_poly.pdbx_strand_id
1 'polypeptide(L)'
;RDCLICASLADSMERYIDTSVHLYIDQARFRELYDGCGGFCTRHFSSLLKACLSLGAKDRQNFARKTCELQLSAMDNLTHELEDFTKMFDYRSRGREWGSERTAVARTAALLGGDTRPDTEKDTNKA
;
A
#
# COMPACT_ATOMS: atom_id res chain seq x y z
N ARG A 1 -9.17 -10.00 20.73
CA ARG A 1 -9.83 -8.84 21.31
C ARG A 1 -11.30 -8.84 20.91
N ASP A 2 -12.15 -8.79 21.88
CA ASP A 2 -13.56 -9.15 21.79
C ASP A 2 -14.49 -7.98 21.43
N CYS A 3 -13.99 -6.98 20.68
CA CYS A 3 -14.84 -5.91 20.18
C CYS A 3 -15.58 -6.36 18.92
N LEU A 4 -16.91 -6.38 18.97
CA LEU A 4 -17.77 -6.78 17.85
C LEU A 4 -17.52 -5.96 16.57
N ILE A 5 -17.26 -4.67 16.71
CA ILE A 5 -16.97 -3.80 15.56
C ILE A 5 -15.64 -4.18 14.92
N CYS A 6 -14.58 -4.36 15.73
CA CYS A 6 -13.28 -4.78 15.23
C CYS A 6 -13.34 -6.14 14.55
N ALA A 7 -14.07 -7.10 15.13
CA ALA A 7 -14.27 -8.41 14.54
C ALA A 7 -15.01 -8.32 13.19
N SER A 8 -16.10 -7.56 13.13
CA SER A 8 -16.86 -7.35 11.89
C SER A 8 -16.05 -6.67 10.80
N LEU A 9 -15.20 -5.70 11.15
CA LEU A 9 -14.30 -5.04 10.21
C LEU A 9 -13.22 -6.00 9.69
N ALA A 10 -12.68 -6.83 10.57
CA ALA A 10 -11.69 -7.84 10.18
C ALA A 10 -12.28 -8.86 9.21
N ASP A 11 -13.47 -9.37 9.48
CA ASP A 11 -14.18 -10.31 8.59
C ASP A 11 -14.53 -9.68 7.24
N SER A 12 -14.90 -8.41 7.24
CA SER A 12 -15.20 -7.68 6.01
C SER A 12 -13.94 -7.47 5.17
N MET A 13 -12.82 -7.14 5.81
CA MET A 13 -11.53 -6.97 5.15
C MET A 13 -11.05 -8.27 4.51
N GLU A 14 -11.17 -9.40 5.20
CA GLU A 14 -10.83 -10.71 4.67
C GLU A 14 -11.62 -11.02 3.39
N ARG A 15 -12.94 -10.77 3.41
CA ARG A 15 -13.79 -10.94 2.22
C ARG A 15 -13.40 -10.02 1.07
N TYR A 16 -13.02 -8.77 1.34
CA TYR A 16 -12.54 -7.85 0.32
C TYR A 16 -11.22 -8.31 -0.30
N ILE A 17 -10.30 -8.81 0.52
CA ILE A 17 -9.03 -9.38 0.05
C ILE A 17 -9.27 -10.58 -0.85
N ASP A 18 -10.11 -11.54 -0.43
CA ASP A 18 -10.46 -12.72 -1.23
C ASP A 18 -11.14 -12.32 -2.55
N THR A 19 -12.07 -11.38 -2.50
CA THR A 19 -12.74 -10.86 -3.70
C THR A 19 -11.74 -10.21 -4.65
N SER A 20 -10.80 -9.44 -4.14
CA SER A 20 -9.78 -8.77 -4.95
C SER A 20 -8.90 -9.75 -5.71
N VAL A 21 -8.50 -10.84 -5.07
CA VAL A 21 -7.70 -11.90 -5.70
C VAL A 21 -8.46 -12.56 -6.85
N HIS A 22 -9.74 -12.89 -6.66
CA HIS A 22 -10.57 -13.48 -7.71
C HIS A 22 -10.88 -12.49 -8.84
N LEU A 23 -11.15 -11.22 -8.53
CA LEU A 23 -11.36 -10.18 -9.53
C LEU A 23 -10.13 -9.96 -10.42
N TYR A 24 -8.94 -10.08 -9.85
CA TYR A 24 -7.69 -9.98 -10.63
C TYR A 24 -7.61 -11.05 -11.72
N ILE A 25 -8.08 -12.24 -11.43
CA ILE A 25 -8.08 -13.35 -12.40
C ILE A 25 -9.21 -13.18 -13.42
N ASP A 26 -10.41 -12.83 -12.96
CA ASP A 26 -11.64 -12.89 -13.76
C ASP A 26 -11.92 -11.62 -14.56
N GLN A 27 -11.44 -10.45 -14.10
CA GLN A 27 -11.77 -9.16 -14.70
C GLN A 27 -10.53 -8.39 -15.18
N ALA A 28 -10.40 -8.22 -16.49
CA ALA A 28 -9.29 -7.49 -17.11
C ALA A 28 -9.18 -6.05 -16.61
N ARG A 29 -10.30 -5.34 -16.45
CA ARG A 29 -10.32 -3.96 -15.95
C ARG A 29 -9.80 -3.85 -14.52
N PHE A 30 -10.16 -4.79 -13.65
CA PHE A 30 -9.64 -4.82 -12.28
C PHE A 30 -8.14 -5.10 -12.28
N ARG A 31 -7.69 -6.00 -13.13
CA ARG A 31 -6.26 -6.31 -13.32
C ARG A 31 -5.46 -5.08 -13.73
N GLU A 32 -5.96 -4.29 -14.67
CA GLU A 32 -5.32 -3.04 -15.09
C GLU A 32 -5.19 -2.04 -13.94
N LEU A 33 -6.25 -1.87 -13.15
CA LEU A 33 -6.23 -1.01 -11.97
C LEU A 33 -5.24 -1.52 -10.90
N TYR A 34 -5.22 -2.82 -10.67
CA TYR A 34 -4.32 -3.46 -9.74
C TYR A 34 -2.86 -3.31 -10.17
N ASP A 35 -2.56 -3.55 -11.44
CA ASP A 35 -1.22 -3.43 -12.00
C ASP A 35 -0.69 -2.00 -11.99
N GLY A 36 -1.57 -1.02 -11.96
CA GLY A 36 -1.23 0.40 -11.87
C GLY A 36 -1.19 0.96 -10.44
N CYS A 37 -1.45 0.15 -9.41
CA CYS A 37 -1.45 0.65 -8.04
C CYS A 37 -0.02 0.88 -7.51
N GLY A 38 0.10 1.74 -6.50
CA GLY A 38 1.37 2.14 -5.89
C GLY A 38 1.89 1.20 -4.79
N GLY A 39 1.47 -0.06 -4.78
CA GLY A 39 1.83 -1.02 -3.74
C GLY A 39 0.83 -1.06 -2.58
N PHE A 40 1.16 -1.82 -1.55
CA PHE A 40 0.29 -2.11 -0.42
C PHE A 40 1.03 -1.89 0.90
N CYS A 41 0.30 -1.63 1.98
CA CYS A 41 0.91 -1.74 3.29
C CYS A 41 1.29 -3.20 3.58
N THR A 42 2.29 -3.42 4.41
CA THR A 42 2.84 -4.75 4.72
C THR A 42 1.77 -5.74 5.17
N ARG A 43 0.79 -5.26 5.94
CA ARG A 43 -0.34 -6.06 6.43
C ARG A 43 -1.21 -6.59 5.30
N HIS A 44 -1.66 -5.72 4.40
CA HIS A 44 -2.48 -6.11 3.26
C HIS A 44 -1.70 -6.90 2.21
N PHE A 45 -0.43 -6.58 2.00
CA PHE A 45 0.47 -7.37 1.17
C PHE A 45 0.54 -8.83 1.63
N SER A 46 0.75 -9.05 2.93
CA SER A 46 0.74 -10.39 3.53
C SER A 46 -0.62 -11.09 3.35
N SER A 47 -1.72 -10.37 3.56
CA SER A 47 -3.08 -10.90 3.40
C SER A 47 -3.38 -11.30 1.96
N LEU A 48 -2.95 -10.50 0.97
CA LEU A 48 -3.09 -10.81 -0.45
C LEU A 48 -2.33 -12.07 -0.85
N LEU A 49 -1.10 -12.24 -0.37
CA LEU A 49 -0.31 -13.45 -0.62
C LEU A 49 -0.92 -14.70 0.01
N LYS A 50 -1.51 -14.57 1.20
CA LYS A 50 -2.24 -15.69 1.83
C LYS A 50 -3.50 -16.05 1.06
N ALA A 51 -4.27 -15.05 0.63
CA ALA A 51 -5.51 -15.26 -0.13
C ALA A 51 -5.26 -15.93 -1.48
N CYS A 52 -4.13 -15.63 -2.14
CA CYS A 52 -3.84 -16.24 -3.44
C CYS A 52 -3.55 -17.75 -3.36
N LEU A 53 -3.35 -18.32 -2.18
CA LEU A 53 -3.18 -19.76 -2.00
C LEU A 53 -4.42 -20.57 -2.40
N SER A 54 -5.60 -19.95 -2.42
CA SER A 54 -6.85 -20.57 -2.87
C SER A 54 -6.95 -20.69 -4.41
N LEU A 55 -6.08 -20.02 -5.15
CA LEU A 55 -6.05 -20.06 -6.62
C LEU A 55 -5.34 -21.32 -7.14
N GLY A 56 -5.62 -21.67 -8.40
CA GLY A 56 -4.87 -22.69 -9.12
C GLY A 56 -3.38 -22.31 -9.25
N ALA A 57 -2.50 -23.30 -9.44
CA ALA A 57 -1.05 -23.11 -9.39
C ALA A 57 -0.53 -22.01 -10.33
N LYS A 58 -1.04 -21.95 -11.56
CA LYS A 58 -0.65 -20.94 -12.55
C LYS A 58 -1.09 -19.52 -12.16
N ASP A 59 -2.35 -19.38 -11.77
CA ASP A 59 -2.91 -18.08 -11.38
C ASP A 59 -2.29 -17.56 -10.09
N ARG A 60 -2.09 -18.44 -9.13
CA ARG A 60 -1.39 -18.14 -7.88
C ARG A 60 0.02 -17.62 -8.13
N GLN A 61 0.78 -18.27 -8.99
CA GLN A 61 2.14 -17.86 -9.33
C GLN A 61 2.15 -16.49 -10.03
N ASN A 62 1.27 -16.27 -10.99
CA ASN A 62 1.17 -14.99 -11.71
C ASN A 62 0.75 -13.85 -10.78
N PHE A 63 -0.26 -14.08 -9.94
CA PHE A 63 -0.71 -13.09 -8.97
C PHE A 63 0.37 -12.74 -7.94
N ALA A 64 0.99 -13.75 -7.34
CA ALA A 64 2.04 -13.56 -6.34
C ALA A 64 3.25 -12.81 -6.92
N ARG A 65 3.69 -13.18 -8.11
CA ARG A 65 4.78 -12.49 -8.80
C ARG A 65 4.46 -11.02 -9.03
N LYS A 66 3.28 -10.72 -9.59
CA LYS A 66 2.87 -9.34 -9.86
C LYS A 66 2.75 -8.52 -8.59
N THR A 67 2.16 -9.09 -7.56
CA THR A 67 2.03 -8.43 -6.25
C THR A 67 3.39 -8.12 -5.63
N CYS A 68 4.34 -9.05 -5.70
CA CYS A 68 5.71 -8.82 -5.24
C CYS A 68 6.44 -7.75 -6.07
N GLU A 69 6.28 -7.74 -7.39
CA GLU A 69 6.87 -6.71 -8.26
C GLU A 69 6.36 -5.31 -7.90
N LEU A 70 5.05 -5.16 -7.71
CA LEU A 70 4.43 -3.89 -7.29
C LEU A 70 4.96 -3.43 -5.93
N GLN A 71 5.06 -4.34 -4.98
CA GLN A 71 5.54 -4.03 -3.64
C GLN A 71 7.02 -3.64 -3.62
N LEU A 72 7.86 -4.35 -4.35
CA LEU A 72 9.28 -4.01 -4.48
C LEU A 72 9.47 -2.65 -5.13
N SER A 73 8.74 -2.36 -6.21
CA SER A 73 8.74 -1.04 -6.85
C SER A 73 8.36 0.08 -5.88
N ALA A 74 7.31 -0.13 -5.09
CA ALA A 74 6.86 0.83 -4.09
C ALA A 74 7.92 1.08 -3.01
N MET A 75 8.57 0.01 -2.54
CA MET A 75 9.65 0.10 -1.55
C MET A 75 10.88 0.81 -2.10
N ASP A 76 11.29 0.51 -3.33
CA ASP A 76 12.42 1.17 -3.99
C ASP A 76 12.16 2.68 -4.16
N ASN A 77 10.98 3.06 -4.61
CA ASN A 77 10.59 4.46 -4.75
C ASN A 77 10.63 5.19 -3.40
N LEU A 78 10.10 4.58 -2.34
CA LEU A 78 10.15 5.16 -0.99
C LEU A 78 11.57 5.26 -0.46
N THR A 79 12.43 4.28 -0.74
CA THR A 79 13.84 4.32 -0.36
C THR A 79 14.56 5.52 -0.98
N HIS A 80 14.36 5.74 -2.29
CA HIS A 80 14.92 6.91 -2.98
C HIS A 80 14.39 8.23 -2.42
N GLU A 81 13.10 8.30 -2.15
CA GLU A 81 12.51 9.51 -1.56
C GLU A 81 12.98 9.78 -0.14
N LEU A 82 13.22 8.74 0.67
CA LEU A 82 13.83 8.88 2.00
C LEU A 82 15.27 9.37 1.92
N GLU A 83 16.05 8.89 0.96
CA GLU A 83 17.39 9.39 0.69
C GLU A 83 17.36 10.87 0.31
N ASP A 84 16.45 11.28 -0.57
CA ASP A 84 16.25 12.67 -0.95
C ASP A 84 15.77 13.53 0.23
N PHE A 85 14.89 12.99 1.08
CA PHE A 85 14.46 13.64 2.31
C PHE A 85 15.65 13.94 3.24
N THR A 86 16.56 12.98 3.43
CA THR A 86 17.74 13.19 4.27
C THR A 86 18.69 14.23 3.67
N LYS A 87 18.83 14.29 2.35
CA LYS A 87 19.66 15.30 1.67
C LYS A 87 19.14 16.72 1.86
N MET A 88 17.84 16.90 2.07
CA MET A 88 17.26 18.24 2.30
C MET A 88 17.73 18.89 3.61
N PHE A 89 18.23 18.12 4.56
CA PHE A 89 18.83 18.62 5.81
C PHE A 89 20.31 19.01 5.67
N ASP A 90 20.94 18.72 4.53
CA ASP A 90 22.31 19.17 4.26
C ASP A 90 22.30 20.69 4.03
N TYR A 91 23.32 21.38 4.58
CA TYR A 91 23.52 22.83 4.39
C TYR A 91 23.60 23.24 2.91
N ARG A 92 24.01 22.32 2.04
CA ARG A 92 24.09 22.52 0.58
C ARG A 92 22.71 22.63 -0.09
N SER A 93 21.67 22.16 0.59
CA SER A 93 20.30 22.17 0.09
C SER A 93 19.50 23.41 0.54
N ARG A 94 20.15 24.38 1.18
CA ARG A 94 19.50 25.63 1.61
C ARG A 94 18.88 26.36 0.42
N GLY A 95 17.58 26.67 0.54
CA GLY A 95 16.82 27.34 -0.50
C GLY A 95 16.23 26.41 -1.59
N ARG A 96 16.46 25.10 -1.51
CA ARG A 96 15.82 24.14 -2.37
C ARG A 96 14.37 23.91 -1.93
N GLU A 97 13.45 23.92 -2.89
CA GLU A 97 12.04 23.63 -2.62
C GLU A 97 11.85 22.12 -2.33
N TRP A 98 10.95 21.83 -1.40
CA TRP A 98 10.54 20.47 -1.10
C TRP A 98 9.68 19.88 -2.23
N GLY A 99 10.01 18.67 -2.69
CA GLY A 99 9.21 17.90 -3.61
C GLY A 99 8.38 16.81 -2.89
N SER A 100 8.17 15.69 -3.56
CA SER A 100 7.42 14.55 -3.01
C SER A 100 8.09 13.90 -1.79
N GLU A 101 9.41 14.09 -1.62
CA GLU A 101 10.17 13.58 -0.48
C GLU A 101 9.70 14.13 0.87
N ARG A 102 9.02 15.28 0.89
CA ARG A 102 8.47 15.88 2.11
C ARG A 102 7.57 14.94 2.90
N THR A 103 6.82 14.10 2.22
CA THR A 103 5.89 13.14 2.81
C THR A 103 6.43 11.72 2.89
N ALA A 104 7.69 11.49 2.51
CA ALA A 104 8.29 10.17 2.41
C ALA A 104 8.27 9.41 3.75
N VAL A 105 8.57 10.08 4.86
CA VAL A 105 8.56 9.47 6.20
C VAL A 105 7.16 8.99 6.58
N ALA A 106 6.13 9.83 6.38
CA ALA A 106 4.74 9.48 6.68
C ALA A 106 4.25 8.32 5.80
N ARG A 107 4.57 8.34 4.51
CA ARG A 107 4.21 7.25 3.58
C ARG A 107 4.94 5.94 3.90
N THR A 108 6.18 6.01 4.34
CA THR A 108 6.93 4.83 4.80
C THR A 108 6.30 4.24 6.06
N ALA A 109 5.94 5.07 7.02
CA ALA A 109 5.24 4.62 8.23
C ALA A 109 3.89 3.96 7.89
N ALA A 110 3.12 4.54 6.98
CA ALA A 110 1.85 3.98 6.50
C ALA A 110 2.05 2.64 5.78
N LEU A 111 3.09 2.51 4.95
CA LEU A 111 3.41 1.26 4.25
C LEU A 111 3.79 0.15 5.23
N LEU A 112 4.57 0.45 6.25
CA LEU A 112 5.02 -0.54 7.24
C LEU A 112 3.95 -0.91 8.26
N GLY A 113 3.20 0.07 8.76
CA GLY A 113 2.24 -0.10 9.84
C GLY A 113 0.77 -0.11 9.42
N GLY A 114 0.49 0.29 8.19
CA GLY A 114 -0.86 0.63 7.74
C GLY A 114 -1.32 1.98 8.29
N ASP A 115 -2.17 2.67 7.56
CA ASP A 115 -2.77 3.92 8.03
C ASP A 115 -3.93 3.61 8.96
N THR A 116 -3.74 3.84 10.25
CA THR A 116 -4.75 3.64 11.29
C THR A 116 -5.44 4.94 11.69
N ARG A 117 -5.05 6.06 11.10
CA ARG A 117 -5.65 7.36 11.44
C ARG A 117 -6.99 7.51 10.74
N PRO A 118 -8.06 7.85 11.48
CA PRO A 118 -9.27 8.33 10.86
C PRO A 118 -8.93 9.59 10.04
N ASP A 119 -9.57 9.76 8.88
CA ASP A 119 -9.42 10.89 7.96
C ASP A 119 -9.89 12.22 8.61
N THR A 120 -9.27 12.64 9.70
CA THR A 120 -9.62 13.87 10.41
C THR A 120 -8.89 15.11 9.89
N GLU A 121 -8.01 14.97 8.92
CA GLU A 121 -7.25 16.10 8.37
C GLU A 121 -7.80 16.70 7.07
N LYS A 122 -9.01 16.30 6.64
CA LYS A 122 -9.60 16.88 5.42
C LYS A 122 -10.34 18.22 5.63
N ASP A 123 -10.54 18.66 6.88
CA ASP A 123 -11.40 19.80 7.16
C ASP A 123 -10.73 21.08 7.68
N THR A 124 -9.40 21.18 7.72
CA THR A 124 -8.76 22.39 8.25
C THR A 124 -8.30 23.39 7.20
N ASN A 125 -8.68 23.22 5.93
CA ASN A 125 -8.34 24.22 4.90
C ASN A 125 -9.57 24.73 4.13
N LYS A 126 -10.66 25.00 4.84
CA LYS A 126 -11.77 25.83 4.36
C LYS A 126 -12.03 26.94 5.39
N ALA A 127 -11.17 27.87 5.39
CA ALA A 127 -11.45 29.20 5.92
C ALA A 127 -10.97 30.24 4.91
#